data_06b3569972c6002e934497929f6ff266
#
_entry.id   06b3569972c6002e934497929f6ff266
#
_cell.length_a   1.000
_cell.length_b   1.000
_cell.length_c   1.000
_cell.angle_alpha   90.00
_cell.angle_beta   90.00
_cell.angle_gamma   90.00
#
_symmetry.space_group_name_H-M   'P 1'
#
loop_
_entity.id
_entity.type
_entity.pdbx_description
1 polymer ?
#
loop_
_entity_poly.entity_id
_entity_poly.type
_entity_poly.pdbx_seq_one_letter_code
_entity_poly.pdbx_strand_id
1 'polypeptide(L)'
;MTDGKEPIGSISEEFALLERHIMILKTVKYNQPIGLIRLSEMTGIPKHKVRYSLKLLEKEGIIHATQDGAMVTDRYDEFLKSISEYVKGLYSKVEELLSQI
;
A
#
# COMPACT_ATOMS: atom_id res chain seq x y z
N MET A 1 13.87 14.02 -22.18
CA MET A 1 13.91 13.91 -20.78
C MET A 1 14.89 12.88 -20.32
N THR A 2 15.19 12.99 -19.17
CA THR A 2 15.94 11.94 -18.61
C THR A 2 15.22 10.65 -18.87
N ASP A 3 15.80 9.59 -18.64
CA ASP A 3 15.27 8.28 -18.85
C ASP A 3 14.32 7.86 -17.72
N GLY A 4 13.65 8.82 -17.10
CA GLY A 4 12.73 8.54 -16.02
C GLY A 4 13.36 8.54 -14.66
N LYS A 5 14.62 8.85 -14.57
CA LYS A 5 15.27 8.90 -13.27
C LYS A 5 14.81 10.11 -12.49
N GLU A 6 14.60 9.90 -11.22
CA GLU A 6 14.23 10.99 -10.32
C GLU A 6 15.46 11.67 -9.80
N PRO A 7 15.39 12.99 -9.58
CA PRO A 7 16.55 13.73 -9.07
C PRO A 7 16.91 13.38 -7.64
N ILE A 8 16.03 12.79 -6.87
CA ILE A 8 16.30 12.47 -5.47
C ILE A 8 15.96 11.04 -5.14
N GLY A 9 16.39 10.14 -5.98
CA GLY A 9 16.40 8.74 -5.67
C GLY A 9 15.09 8.04 -5.95
N SER A 10 14.58 7.28 -4.99
CA SER A 10 13.54 6.29 -5.20
C SER A 10 12.16 6.74 -4.70
N ILE A 11 11.84 8.03 -4.80
CA ILE A 11 10.54 8.52 -4.32
C ILE A 11 9.39 7.84 -5.04
N SER A 12 9.46 7.71 -6.37
CA SER A 12 8.37 7.08 -7.10
C SER A 12 8.27 5.59 -6.79
N GLU A 13 9.38 4.93 -6.48
CA GLU A 13 9.37 3.53 -6.09
C GLU A 13 8.68 3.37 -4.73
N GLU A 14 8.99 4.25 -3.79
CA GLU A 14 8.36 4.19 -2.48
C GLU A 14 6.87 4.50 -2.56
N PHE A 15 6.50 5.44 -3.40
CA PHE A 15 5.09 5.76 -3.60
C PHE A 15 4.35 4.59 -4.25
N ALA A 16 4.97 3.95 -5.24
CA ALA A 16 4.38 2.78 -5.88
C ALA A 16 4.20 1.63 -4.89
N LEU A 17 5.13 1.48 -3.95
CA LEU A 17 5.01 0.47 -2.91
C LEU A 17 3.82 0.76 -2.00
N LEU A 18 3.65 2.02 -1.62
CA LEU A 18 2.50 2.43 -0.81
C LEU A 18 1.20 2.16 -1.54
N GLU A 19 1.13 2.51 -2.83
CA GLU A 19 -0.05 2.25 -3.64
C GLU A 19 -0.39 0.76 -3.66
N ARG A 20 0.64 -0.08 -3.79
CA ARG A 20 0.44 -1.53 -3.81
C ARG A 20 -0.12 -2.04 -2.49
N HIS A 21 0.44 -1.58 -1.38
CA HIS A 21 -0.04 -2.00 -0.06
C HIS A 21 -1.50 -1.59 0.13
N ILE A 22 -1.86 -0.39 -0.27
CA ILE A 22 -3.23 0.09 -0.12
C ILE A 22 -4.17 -0.69 -1.02
N MET A 23 -3.78 -0.96 -2.27
CA MET A 23 -4.61 -1.72 -3.19
C MET A 23 -4.88 -3.12 -2.64
N ILE A 24 -3.85 -3.79 -2.16
CA ILE A 24 -3.99 -5.12 -1.60
C ILE A 24 -4.88 -5.10 -0.36
N LEU A 25 -4.65 -4.13 0.52
CA LEU A 25 -5.41 -4.02 1.75
C LEU A 25 -6.89 -3.82 1.47
N LYS A 26 -7.23 -2.94 0.53
CA LYS A 26 -8.63 -2.69 0.18
C LYS A 26 -9.26 -3.89 -0.51
N THR A 27 -8.50 -4.57 -1.35
CA THR A 27 -9.01 -5.78 -2.01
C THR A 27 -9.32 -6.87 -0.98
N VAL A 28 -8.46 -7.01 0.04
CA VAL A 28 -8.74 -7.93 1.14
C VAL A 28 -10.01 -7.52 1.85
N LYS A 29 -10.12 -6.24 2.20
CA LYS A 29 -11.28 -5.74 2.95
C LYS A 29 -12.61 -6.11 2.29
N TYR A 30 -12.68 -5.95 0.98
CA TYR A 30 -13.93 -6.13 0.26
C TYR A 30 -14.17 -7.54 -0.28
N ASN A 31 -13.19 -8.43 -0.10
CA ASN A 31 -13.28 -9.81 -0.61
C ASN A 31 -12.88 -10.87 0.40
N GLN A 32 -12.71 -10.46 1.65
CA GLN A 32 -12.22 -11.36 2.69
C GLN A 32 -13.20 -12.48 3.02
N PRO A 33 -12.71 -13.67 3.38
CA PRO A 33 -11.30 -14.04 3.37
C PRO A 33 -10.81 -14.33 1.95
N ILE A 34 -9.57 -13.98 1.65
CA ILE A 34 -9.07 -14.12 0.29
C ILE A 34 -7.60 -14.57 0.32
N GLY A 35 -7.27 -15.55 -0.53
CA GLY A 35 -5.92 -16.08 -0.58
C GLY A 35 -5.05 -15.36 -1.58
N LEU A 36 -3.77 -15.74 -1.58
CA LEU A 36 -2.72 -15.11 -2.37
C LEU A 36 -3.01 -15.16 -3.87
N ILE A 37 -3.41 -16.32 -4.36
CA ILE A 37 -3.61 -16.50 -5.81
C ILE A 37 -4.72 -15.61 -6.31
N ARG A 38 -5.85 -15.61 -5.60
CA ARG A 38 -6.99 -14.81 -6.02
C ARG A 38 -6.66 -13.31 -5.90
N LEU A 39 -5.93 -12.91 -4.88
CA LEU A 39 -5.47 -11.52 -4.75
C LEU A 39 -4.64 -11.11 -5.94
N SER A 40 -3.71 -11.98 -6.34
CA SER A 40 -2.86 -11.71 -7.49
C SER A 40 -3.71 -11.57 -8.76
N GLU A 41 -4.68 -12.44 -8.94
CA GLU A 41 -5.56 -12.40 -10.11
C GLU A 41 -6.40 -11.13 -10.13
N MET A 42 -6.98 -10.76 -9.01
CA MET A 42 -7.86 -9.60 -8.93
C MET A 42 -7.13 -8.27 -9.10
N THR A 43 -5.93 -8.20 -8.58
CA THR A 43 -5.17 -6.94 -8.61
C THR A 43 -4.24 -6.81 -9.79
N GLY A 44 -3.92 -7.92 -10.45
CA GLY A 44 -2.92 -7.93 -11.52
C GLY A 44 -1.50 -7.83 -10.99
N ILE A 45 -1.31 -7.89 -9.68
CA ILE A 45 0.00 -7.79 -9.05
C ILE A 45 0.63 -9.19 -8.97
N PRO A 46 1.91 -9.33 -9.34
CA PRO A 46 2.56 -10.64 -9.26
C PRO A 46 2.53 -11.24 -7.86
N LYS A 47 2.43 -12.55 -7.78
CA LYS A 47 2.28 -13.25 -6.50
C LYS A 47 3.35 -12.91 -5.48
N HIS A 48 4.62 -12.79 -5.93
CA HIS A 48 5.69 -12.51 -4.97
C HIS A 48 5.54 -11.12 -4.36
N LYS A 49 5.01 -10.17 -5.11
CA LYS A 49 4.77 -8.83 -4.59
C LYS A 49 3.55 -8.81 -3.67
N VAL A 50 2.51 -9.57 -4.01
CA VAL A 50 1.35 -9.71 -3.11
C VAL A 50 1.79 -10.32 -1.79
N ARG A 51 2.61 -11.38 -1.86
CA ARG A 51 3.10 -12.04 -0.65
C ARG A 51 3.87 -11.09 0.24
N TYR A 52 4.73 -10.26 -0.37
CA TYR A 52 5.51 -9.29 0.40
C TYR A 52 4.60 -8.30 1.13
N SER A 53 3.62 -7.74 0.41
CA SER A 53 2.69 -6.80 1.01
C SER A 53 1.86 -7.43 2.12
N LEU A 54 1.38 -8.67 1.91
CA LEU A 54 0.62 -9.35 2.94
C LEU A 54 1.43 -9.58 4.19
N LYS A 55 2.69 -9.99 4.03
CA LYS A 55 3.57 -10.20 5.20
C LYS A 55 3.80 -8.92 5.97
N LEU A 56 4.01 -7.82 5.25
CA LEU A 56 4.23 -6.54 5.89
C LEU A 56 2.98 -6.09 6.66
N LEU A 57 1.82 -6.18 6.01
CA LEU A 57 0.56 -5.77 6.63
C LEU A 57 0.19 -6.67 7.82
N GLU A 58 0.54 -7.94 7.73
CA GLU A 58 0.34 -8.86 8.84
C GLU A 58 1.25 -8.50 10.01
N LYS A 59 2.50 -8.20 9.72
CA LYS A 59 3.46 -7.80 10.74
C LYS A 59 3.00 -6.55 11.47
N GLU A 60 2.37 -5.62 10.74
CA GLU A 60 1.87 -4.38 11.31
C GLU A 60 0.51 -4.56 12.01
N GLY A 61 -0.05 -5.76 11.95
CA GLY A 61 -1.31 -6.04 12.63
C GLY A 61 -2.55 -5.54 11.92
N ILE A 62 -2.44 -5.19 10.62
CA ILE A 62 -3.56 -4.68 9.84
C ILE A 62 -4.32 -5.82 9.17
N ILE A 63 -3.61 -6.89 8.84
CA ILE A 63 -4.16 -8.10 8.24
C ILE A 63 -3.80 -9.28 9.14
N HIS A 64 -4.65 -10.30 9.17
CA HIS A 64 -4.27 -11.57 9.76
C HIS A 64 -4.65 -12.70 8.81
N ALA A 65 -3.82 -13.73 8.82
CA ALA A 65 -4.04 -14.90 7.99
C ALA A 65 -4.98 -15.85 8.70
N THR A 66 -6.01 -16.29 7.98
CA THR A 66 -6.90 -17.33 8.49
C THR A 66 -6.75 -18.57 7.62
N GLN A 67 -7.38 -19.65 8.05
CA GLN A 67 -7.38 -20.89 7.29
C GLN A 67 -7.94 -20.68 5.87
N ASP A 68 -8.89 -19.75 5.73
CA ASP A 68 -9.58 -19.51 4.47
C ASP A 68 -8.99 -18.35 3.69
N GLY A 69 -7.97 -17.67 4.21
CA GLY A 69 -7.34 -16.56 3.52
C GLY A 69 -7.12 -15.38 4.43
N ALA A 70 -6.66 -14.29 3.83
CA ALA A 70 -6.36 -13.06 4.57
C ALA A 70 -7.63 -12.29 4.89
N MET A 71 -7.64 -11.68 6.07
CA MET A 71 -8.73 -10.81 6.53
C MET A 71 -8.14 -9.58 7.17
N VAL A 72 -8.85 -8.46 7.14
CA VAL A 72 -8.40 -7.26 7.84
C VAL A 72 -8.74 -7.37 9.31
N THR A 73 -7.98 -6.63 10.14
CA THR A 73 -8.23 -6.55 11.58
C THR A 73 -9.02 -5.27 11.88
N ASP A 74 -9.32 -5.08 13.16
CA ASP A 74 -10.01 -3.86 13.60
C ASP A 74 -9.11 -2.61 13.52
N ARG A 75 -7.83 -2.78 13.14
CA ARG A 75 -6.93 -1.65 12.94
C ARG A 75 -7.00 -1.07 11.53
N TYR A 76 -7.84 -1.63 10.68
CA TYR A 76 -7.94 -1.23 9.29
C TYR A 76 -8.28 0.26 9.12
N ASP A 77 -9.35 0.72 9.79
CA ASP A 77 -9.80 2.11 9.64
C ASP A 77 -8.78 3.09 10.20
N GLU A 78 -8.22 2.78 11.34
CA GLU A 78 -7.19 3.62 11.96
C GLU A 78 -5.97 3.73 11.06
N PHE A 79 -5.58 2.62 10.44
CA PHE A 79 -4.44 2.61 9.54
C PHE A 79 -4.69 3.49 8.32
N LEU A 80 -5.85 3.36 7.68
CA LEU A 80 -6.16 4.19 6.51
C LEU A 80 -6.20 5.68 6.87
N LYS A 81 -6.74 5.99 8.03
CA LYS A 81 -6.77 7.38 8.49
C LYS A 81 -5.35 7.91 8.69
N SER A 82 -4.49 7.11 9.29
CA SER A 82 -3.10 7.46 9.51
C SER A 82 -2.38 7.73 8.19
N ILE A 83 -2.58 6.87 7.20
CA ILE A 83 -1.98 7.04 5.87
C ILE A 83 -2.51 8.32 5.23
N SER A 84 -3.80 8.57 5.33
CA SER A 84 -4.42 9.76 4.75
C SER A 84 -3.79 11.04 5.33
N GLU A 85 -3.61 11.07 6.64
CA GLU A 85 -3.00 12.23 7.30
C GLU A 85 -1.55 12.41 6.90
N TYR A 86 -0.82 11.31 6.78
CA TYR A 86 0.58 11.36 6.36
C TYR A 86 0.70 11.90 4.93
N VAL A 87 -0.13 11.41 4.03
CA VAL A 87 -0.10 11.84 2.63
C VAL A 87 -0.50 13.32 2.50
N LYS A 88 -1.48 13.76 3.27
CA LYS A 88 -1.86 15.18 3.28
C LYS A 88 -0.72 16.06 3.74
N GLY A 89 0.02 15.61 4.76
CA GLY A 89 1.18 16.33 5.24
C GLY A 89 2.27 16.43 4.19
N LEU A 90 2.51 15.33 3.46
CA LEU A 90 3.47 15.33 2.36
C LEU A 90 3.04 16.29 1.25
N TYR A 91 1.76 16.27 0.91
CA TYR A 91 1.24 17.14 -0.13
C TYR A 91 1.48 18.62 0.22
N SER A 92 1.22 18.99 1.47
CA SER A 92 1.47 20.36 1.93
C SER A 92 2.93 20.74 1.81
N LYS A 93 3.83 19.81 2.16
CA LYS A 93 5.27 20.07 2.04
C LYS A 93 5.70 20.22 0.58
N VAL A 94 5.12 19.41 -0.30
CA VAL A 94 5.43 19.52 -1.73
C VAL A 94 4.97 20.87 -2.27
N GLU A 95 3.77 21.31 -1.91
CA GLU A 95 3.28 22.61 -2.33
C GLU A 95 4.20 23.75 -1.85
N GLU A 96 4.62 23.65 -0.59
CA GLU A 96 5.52 24.63 -0.02
C GLU A 96 6.84 24.67 -0.77
N LEU A 97 7.39 23.50 -1.07
CA LEU A 97 8.63 23.39 -1.82
C LEU A 97 8.49 23.99 -3.21
N LEU A 98 7.40 23.67 -3.91
CA LEU A 98 7.16 24.21 -5.24
C LEU A 98 7.07 25.72 -5.24
N SER A 99 6.53 26.31 -4.18
CA SER A 99 6.42 27.76 -4.09
C SER A 99 7.80 28.42 -3.92
N GLN A 100 8.83 27.66 -3.59
CA GLN A 100 10.18 28.17 -3.42
C GLN A 100 11.03 28.05 -4.70
N ILE A 101 10.52 27.34 -5.67
CA ILE A 101 11.21 27.15 -6.95
C ILE A 101 10.75 28.19 -7.94
#